data_7ddef34d3e7358ac45ac6e3e16877fe9
#
_entry.id   7ddef34d3e7358ac45ac6e3e16877fe9
#
_cell.length_a   1.000
_cell.length_b   1.000
_cell.length_c   1.000
_cell.angle_alpha   90.00
_cell.angle_beta   90.00
_cell.angle_gamma   90.00
#
_symmetry.space_group_name_H-M   'P 1'
#
loop_
_entity.id
_entity.type
_entity.pdbx_description
1 polymer ?
#
loop_
_entity_poly.entity_id
_entity_poly.type
_entity_poly.pdbx_seq_one_letter_code
_entity_poly.pdbx_strand_id
1 'polypeptide(L)'
;IEKHENTSGNLFGGVLKADPISGEKKFELQRLVGGIKVNITNLDSLNIQNTPDCYITNSPAEIYLGNYEGELEYYGKYIPTDNSWNYIFPTNGVVKGQIVIDSYDADGNYNPRIFEFTGKNAVEANKKLELNFMLRKKAITKSGAEDWQLTLEEEVSVL
;
A
#
# COMPACT_ATOMS: atom_id res chain seq x y z
N ILE A 1 17.62 -16.43 -12.14
CA ILE A 1 16.53 -15.80 -11.37
C ILE A 1 16.64 -14.30 -11.57
N GLU A 2 15.58 -13.71 -12.05
CA GLU A 2 15.51 -12.28 -12.27
C GLU A 2 14.84 -11.61 -11.07
N LYS A 3 15.48 -10.57 -10.55
CA LYS A 3 14.99 -9.78 -9.40
C LYS A 3 14.28 -8.55 -9.90
N HIS A 4 13.11 -8.29 -9.36
CA HIS A 4 12.34 -7.06 -9.62
C HIS A 4 12.07 -6.31 -8.33
N GLU A 5 12.48 -5.06 -8.31
CA GLU A 5 12.22 -4.16 -7.18
C GLU A 5 10.83 -3.55 -7.29
N ASN A 6 10.25 -3.23 -6.14
CA ASN A 6 8.95 -2.59 -6.08
C ASN A 6 9.05 -1.16 -6.65
N THR A 7 8.43 -0.94 -7.80
CA THR A 7 8.45 0.32 -8.53
C THR A 7 7.07 0.97 -8.52
N SER A 8 7.02 2.26 -8.83
CA SER A 8 5.75 2.97 -9.03
C SER A 8 5.12 2.71 -10.41
N GLY A 9 5.80 1.95 -11.26
CA GLY A 9 5.37 1.67 -12.63
C GLY A 9 4.58 0.39 -12.78
N ASN A 10 3.86 0.29 -13.88
CA ASN A 10 3.14 -0.91 -14.28
C ASN A 10 4.15 -1.94 -14.81
N LEU A 11 4.28 -3.06 -14.15
CA LEU A 11 5.31 -4.06 -14.40
C LEU A 11 4.72 -5.37 -14.92
N PHE A 12 5.33 -5.89 -15.98
CA PHE A 12 5.01 -7.19 -16.57
C PHE A 12 6.25 -8.08 -16.59
N GLY A 13 6.06 -9.35 -16.36
CA GLY A 13 7.15 -10.33 -16.42
C GLY A 13 6.65 -11.75 -16.60
N GLY A 14 7.59 -12.66 -16.76
CA GLY A 14 7.33 -14.07 -16.88
C GLY A 14 8.61 -14.86 -17.02
N VAL A 15 8.51 -16.18 -17.02
CA VAL A 15 9.63 -17.10 -17.18
C VAL A 15 9.38 -17.99 -18.37
N LEU A 16 10.31 -18.00 -19.32
CA LEU A 16 10.34 -18.92 -20.44
C LEU A 16 11.38 -20.00 -20.18
N LYS A 17 10.93 -21.26 -20.08
CA LYS A 17 11.85 -22.39 -20.09
C LYS A 17 12.27 -22.67 -21.52
N ALA A 18 13.54 -22.49 -21.83
CA ALA A 18 14.08 -22.80 -23.13
C ALA A 18 14.13 -24.32 -23.31
N ASP A 19 13.56 -24.79 -24.43
CA ASP A 19 13.70 -26.15 -24.90
C ASP A 19 14.65 -26.10 -26.11
N PRO A 20 15.70 -26.96 -26.18
CA PRO A 20 16.63 -26.95 -27.31
C PRO A 20 16.02 -27.38 -28.64
N ILE A 21 14.81 -27.92 -28.66
CA ILE A 21 14.09 -28.25 -29.90
C ILE A 21 13.54 -26.98 -30.51
N SER A 22 13.95 -26.65 -31.74
CA SER A 22 13.52 -25.47 -32.48
C SER A 22 12.01 -25.44 -32.75
N GLY A 23 11.38 -24.28 -32.59
CA GLY A 23 9.98 -24.00 -32.90
C GLY A 23 9.59 -22.63 -32.38
N GLU A 24 8.47 -22.12 -32.86
CA GLU A 24 7.87 -20.91 -32.28
C GLU A 24 7.42 -21.20 -30.84
N LYS A 25 7.85 -20.37 -29.91
CA LYS A 25 7.38 -20.42 -28.54
C LYS A 25 6.55 -19.18 -28.26
N LYS A 26 5.36 -19.39 -27.73
CA LYS A 26 4.54 -18.29 -27.19
C LYS A 26 5.00 -18.00 -25.78
N PHE A 27 5.33 -16.75 -25.54
CA PHE A 27 5.65 -16.23 -24.22
C PHE A 27 4.60 -15.20 -23.83
N GLU A 28 3.87 -15.49 -22.75
CA GLU A 28 2.89 -14.57 -22.20
C GLU A 28 3.51 -13.79 -21.06
N LEU A 29 3.49 -12.47 -21.20
CA LEU A 29 3.84 -11.58 -20.09
C LEU A 29 2.64 -11.45 -19.16
N GLN A 30 2.89 -11.66 -17.88
CA GLN A 30 1.90 -11.46 -16.83
C GLN A 30 2.18 -10.15 -16.10
N ARG A 31 1.13 -9.43 -15.75
CA ARG A 31 1.27 -8.25 -14.90
C ARG A 31 1.67 -8.69 -13.50
N LEU A 32 2.73 -8.10 -12.97
CA LEU A 32 3.31 -8.46 -11.68
C LEU A 32 2.82 -7.58 -10.52
N VAL A 33 2.10 -6.52 -10.84
CA VAL A 33 1.66 -5.51 -9.88
C VAL A 33 0.15 -5.35 -9.86
N GLY A 34 -0.35 -4.90 -8.73
CA GLY A 34 -1.70 -4.37 -8.57
C GLY A 34 -1.69 -2.86 -8.42
N GLY A 35 -2.82 -2.22 -8.71
CA GLY A 35 -3.02 -0.81 -8.46
C GLY A 35 -3.51 -0.57 -7.04
N ILE A 36 -3.03 0.50 -6.41
CA ILE A 36 -3.52 0.99 -5.12
C ILE A 36 -3.71 2.50 -5.19
N LYS A 37 -4.81 2.96 -4.62
CA LYS A 37 -5.11 4.39 -4.46
C LYS A 37 -5.53 4.64 -3.03
N VAL A 38 -4.99 5.69 -2.42
CA VAL A 38 -5.30 6.07 -1.04
C VAL A 38 -5.88 7.47 -1.03
N ASN A 39 -7.02 7.60 -0.41
CA ASN A 39 -7.69 8.87 -0.17
C ASN A 39 -8.03 9.00 1.31
N ILE A 40 -7.80 10.19 1.88
CA ILE A 40 -8.13 10.50 3.28
C ILE A 40 -9.02 11.72 3.29
N THR A 41 -10.20 11.59 3.86
CA THR A 41 -11.18 12.66 3.96
C THR A 41 -11.28 13.22 5.37
N ASN A 42 -11.91 14.39 5.48
CA ASN A 42 -12.21 15.10 6.73
C ASN A 42 -10.99 15.76 7.41
N LEU A 43 -9.89 15.94 6.69
CA LEU A 43 -8.68 16.56 7.22
C LEU A 43 -8.89 18.02 7.59
N ASP A 44 -9.59 18.78 6.75
CA ASP A 44 -9.87 20.21 6.99
C ASP A 44 -10.70 20.43 8.26
N SER A 45 -11.69 19.58 8.51
CA SER A 45 -12.52 19.65 9.72
C SER A 45 -11.73 19.41 11.00
N LEU A 46 -10.56 18.78 10.91
CA LEU A 46 -9.67 18.47 12.04
C LEU A 46 -8.48 19.43 12.12
N ASN A 47 -8.40 20.44 11.26
CA ASN A 47 -7.28 21.39 11.15
C ASN A 47 -5.93 20.72 10.93
N ILE A 48 -5.91 19.63 10.16
CA ILE A 48 -4.68 18.95 9.81
C ILE A 48 -4.04 19.71 8.65
N GLN A 49 -2.86 20.28 8.91
CA GLN A 49 -2.16 21.17 7.97
C GLN A 49 -1.35 20.40 6.94
N ASN A 50 -0.72 19.30 7.35
CA ASN A 50 0.14 18.50 6.51
C ASN A 50 -0.63 17.28 5.99
N THR A 51 -0.40 16.92 4.74
CA THR A 51 -0.95 15.70 4.15
C THR A 51 -0.42 14.48 4.92
N PRO A 52 -1.30 13.60 5.43
CA PRO A 52 -0.87 12.38 6.08
C PRO A 52 -0.10 11.46 5.13
N ASP A 53 0.84 10.69 5.67
CA ASP A 53 1.58 9.68 4.95
C ASP A 53 0.91 8.30 5.10
N CYS A 54 0.91 7.53 4.03
CA CYS A 54 0.47 6.13 4.04
C CYS A 54 1.64 5.20 3.73
N TYR A 55 1.78 4.17 4.52
CA TYR A 55 2.77 3.10 4.29
C TYR A 55 2.09 1.75 4.26
N ILE A 56 2.29 0.98 3.19
CA ILE A 56 1.85 -0.41 3.10
C ILE A 56 2.99 -1.30 3.59
N THR A 57 2.72 -2.09 4.61
CA THR A 57 3.77 -2.85 5.31
C THR A 57 3.91 -4.30 4.88
N ASN A 58 2.95 -4.84 4.13
CA ASN A 58 2.95 -6.23 3.67
C ASN A 58 2.97 -6.40 2.14
N SER A 59 3.44 -5.38 1.41
CA SER A 59 3.86 -5.53 0.02
C SER A 59 5.36 -5.81 0.00
N PRO A 60 5.84 -6.86 -0.69
CA PRO A 60 7.27 -7.14 -0.72
C PRO A 60 8.04 -6.02 -1.43
N ALA A 61 9.27 -5.76 -0.98
CA ALA A 61 10.15 -4.79 -1.61
C ALA A 61 10.61 -5.25 -2.99
N GLU A 62 10.67 -6.56 -3.20
CA GLU A 62 11.13 -7.22 -4.41
C GLU A 62 10.41 -8.54 -4.62
N ILE A 63 10.36 -9.01 -5.86
CA ILE A 63 9.91 -10.34 -6.20
C ILE A 63 10.94 -11.01 -7.11
N TYR A 64 10.89 -12.32 -7.16
CA TYR A 64 11.73 -13.13 -8.04
C TYR A 64 10.86 -13.91 -9.02
N LEU A 65 11.30 -13.96 -10.26
CA LEU A 65 10.70 -14.81 -11.28
C LEU A 65 11.39 -16.18 -11.31
N GLY A 66 10.60 -17.24 -11.45
CA GLY A 66 11.10 -18.60 -11.44
C GLY A 66 11.06 -19.26 -10.06
N ASN A 67 11.91 -20.26 -9.86
CA ASN A 67 11.94 -21.03 -8.63
C ASN A 67 12.89 -20.35 -7.61
N TYR A 68 12.33 -19.45 -6.81
CA TYR A 68 13.03 -18.85 -5.68
C TYR A 68 12.43 -19.40 -4.38
N GLU A 69 13.28 -19.95 -3.52
CA GLU A 69 12.89 -20.55 -2.23
C GLU A 69 13.26 -19.68 -1.02
N GLY A 70 13.76 -18.48 -1.24
CA GLY A 70 14.11 -17.55 -0.17
C GLY A 70 12.91 -16.78 0.40
N GLU A 71 13.13 -16.13 1.52
CA GLU A 71 12.15 -15.22 2.11
C GLU A 71 12.17 -13.89 1.37
N LEU A 72 10.97 -13.32 1.17
CA LEU A 72 10.81 -11.98 0.62
C LEU A 72 10.99 -10.94 1.74
N GLU A 73 11.63 -9.83 1.39
CA GLU A 73 11.78 -8.70 2.30
C GLU A 73 10.58 -7.75 2.18
N TYR A 74 10.12 -7.28 3.33
CA TYR A 74 9.00 -6.35 3.43
C TYR A 74 9.46 -5.06 4.12
N TYR A 75 9.34 -3.95 3.41
CA TYR A 75 9.57 -2.62 3.94
C TYR A 75 8.29 -1.81 3.79
N GLY A 76 8.12 -0.81 4.65
CA GLY A 76 6.99 0.10 4.52
C GLY A 76 7.02 0.83 3.17
N LYS A 77 6.14 0.46 2.25
CA LYS A 77 6.02 1.12 0.94
C LYS A 77 5.18 2.38 1.08
N TYR A 78 5.81 3.52 0.86
CA TYR A 78 5.11 4.81 0.81
C TYR A 78 4.13 4.88 -0.36
N ILE A 79 2.90 5.27 -0.04
CA ILE A 79 1.85 5.53 -1.03
C ILE A 79 1.35 6.97 -0.83
N PRO A 80 1.44 7.83 -1.84
CA PRO A 80 0.84 9.16 -1.76
C PRO A 80 -0.65 9.09 -1.44
N THR A 81 -1.11 9.99 -0.59
CA THR A 81 -2.52 10.08 -0.18
C THR A 81 -3.29 11.15 -0.97
N ASP A 82 -2.84 11.39 -2.18
CA ASP A 82 -3.34 12.44 -3.09
C ASP A 82 -4.40 11.93 -4.09
N ASN A 83 -4.98 10.76 -3.82
CA ASN A 83 -5.98 10.13 -4.67
C ASN A 83 -5.43 9.71 -6.06
N SER A 84 -4.12 9.52 -6.19
CA SER A 84 -3.47 9.00 -7.40
C SER A 84 -3.33 7.48 -7.36
N TRP A 85 -3.32 6.86 -8.54
CA TRP A 85 -3.03 5.44 -8.68
C TRP A 85 -1.52 5.17 -8.59
N ASN A 86 -1.16 4.18 -7.79
CA ASN A 86 0.18 3.66 -7.63
C ASN A 86 0.18 2.16 -7.90
N TYR A 87 1.31 1.62 -8.32
CA TYR A 87 1.46 0.19 -8.58
C TYR A 87 2.46 -0.40 -7.59
N ILE A 88 2.05 -1.48 -6.93
CA ILE A 88 2.87 -2.20 -5.97
C ILE A 88 2.79 -3.70 -6.22
N PHE A 89 3.76 -4.46 -5.73
CA PHE A 89 3.66 -5.91 -5.73
C PHE A 89 2.51 -6.38 -4.84
N PRO A 90 1.88 -7.51 -5.18
CA PRO A 90 0.77 -8.05 -4.40
C PRO A 90 1.13 -8.18 -2.92
N THR A 91 0.18 -7.84 -2.07
CA THR A 91 0.36 -7.96 -0.62
C THR A 91 0.29 -9.42 -0.18
N ASN A 92 0.98 -9.72 0.90
CA ASN A 92 0.85 -11.02 1.58
C ASN A 92 -0.43 -11.03 2.43
N GLY A 93 -1.51 -11.54 1.82
CA GLY A 93 -2.84 -11.49 2.41
C GLY A 93 -3.49 -10.11 2.28
N VAL A 94 -4.47 -9.83 3.13
CA VAL A 94 -5.17 -8.54 3.14
C VAL A 94 -4.19 -7.39 3.39
N VAL A 95 -4.46 -6.24 2.76
CA VAL A 95 -3.59 -5.07 2.89
C VAL A 95 -3.45 -4.64 4.35
N LYS A 96 -2.22 -4.37 4.75
CA LYS A 96 -1.88 -3.82 6.07
C LYS A 96 -0.97 -2.63 5.93
N GLY A 97 -1.13 -1.68 6.81
CA GLY A 97 -0.30 -0.49 6.75
C GLY A 97 -0.51 0.47 7.90
N GLN A 98 0.02 1.66 7.71
CA GLN A 98 -0.03 2.75 8.67
C GLN A 98 -0.40 4.05 7.98
N ILE A 99 -1.22 4.85 8.64
CA ILE A 99 -1.43 6.27 8.34
C ILE A 99 -0.68 7.07 9.40
N VAL A 100 0.23 7.92 8.98
CA VAL A 100 1.04 8.77 9.86
C VAL A 100 0.65 10.22 9.67
N ILE A 101 0.25 10.87 10.75
CA ILE A 101 -0.14 12.29 10.77
C ILE A 101 0.87 13.04 11.60
N ASP A 102 1.51 14.05 11.00
CA ASP A 102 2.43 14.91 11.71
C ASP A 102 1.73 15.62 12.86
N SER A 103 2.35 15.57 14.01
CA SER A 103 1.91 16.22 15.22
C SER A 103 3.11 16.62 16.07
N TYR A 104 2.93 17.64 16.92
CA TYR A 104 3.95 18.13 17.83
C TYR A 104 3.38 18.22 19.23
N ASP A 105 4.20 17.92 20.23
CA ASP A 105 3.81 18.05 21.62
C ASP A 105 3.82 19.53 22.10
N ALA A 106 3.46 19.76 23.36
CA ALA A 106 3.42 21.09 23.95
C ALA A 106 4.81 21.79 23.97
N ASP A 107 5.88 21.02 23.96
CA ASP A 107 7.27 21.51 23.94
C ASP A 107 7.79 21.74 22.51
N GLY A 108 6.98 21.45 21.49
CA GLY A 108 7.33 21.58 20.07
C GLY A 108 8.12 20.41 19.51
N ASN A 109 8.23 19.29 20.23
CA ASN A 109 8.87 18.08 19.73
C ASN A 109 7.94 17.31 18.80
N TYR A 110 8.53 16.73 17.75
CA TYR A 110 7.79 15.88 16.81
C TYR A 110 7.24 14.64 17.52
N ASN A 111 5.94 14.49 17.50
CA ASN A 111 5.20 13.40 18.10
C ASN A 111 4.07 12.95 17.18
N PRO A 112 4.38 12.17 16.12
CA PRO A 112 3.39 11.81 15.10
C PRO A 112 2.30 10.92 15.69
N ARG A 113 1.09 11.08 15.15
CA ARG A 113 -0.01 10.15 15.38
C ARG A 113 0.05 9.04 14.33
N ILE A 114 0.12 7.81 14.78
CA ILE A 114 0.23 6.62 13.92
C ILE A 114 -1.02 5.79 14.10
N PHE A 115 -1.72 5.54 12.98
CA PHE A 115 -2.88 4.67 12.91
C PHE A 115 -2.52 3.44 12.10
N GLU A 116 -2.48 2.29 12.75
CA GLU A 116 -2.35 1.01 12.04
C GLU A 116 -3.70 0.60 11.46
N PHE A 117 -3.69 0.04 10.26
CA PHE A 117 -4.89 -0.49 9.64
C PHE A 117 -4.66 -1.86 9.03
N THR A 118 -5.73 -2.63 9.00
CA THR A 118 -5.84 -3.89 8.27
C THR A 118 -7.09 -3.82 7.41
N GLY A 119 -6.91 -4.00 6.11
CA GLY A 119 -8.02 -4.01 5.16
C GLY A 119 -8.76 -5.35 5.15
N LYS A 120 -9.73 -5.42 4.26
CA LYS A 120 -10.52 -6.64 3.98
C LYS A 120 -10.07 -7.30 2.68
N ASN A 121 -9.33 -6.57 1.84
CA ASN A 121 -8.88 -7.02 0.54
C ASN A 121 -7.36 -6.98 0.45
N ALA A 122 -6.79 -7.86 -0.36
CA ALA A 122 -5.40 -7.82 -0.75
C ALA A 122 -5.20 -6.88 -1.94
N VAL A 123 -3.97 -6.37 -2.12
CA VAL A 123 -3.53 -5.89 -3.42
C VAL A 123 -3.15 -7.10 -4.24
N GLU A 124 -3.82 -7.31 -5.35
CA GLU A 124 -3.60 -8.44 -6.26
C GLU A 124 -3.18 -7.94 -7.64
N ALA A 125 -2.35 -8.72 -8.34
CA ALA A 125 -2.03 -8.44 -9.74
C ALA A 125 -3.30 -8.34 -10.59
N ASN A 126 -3.31 -7.44 -11.58
CA ASN A 126 -4.45 -7.16 -12.47
C ASN A 126 -5.69 -6.56 -11.80
N LYS A 127 -5.61 -6.20 -10.53
CA LYS A 127 -6.71 -5.55 -9.81
C LYS A 127 -6.28 -4.20 -9.25
N LYS A 128 -7.26 -3.35 -9.03
CA LYS A 128 -7.13 -2.05 -8.36
C LYS A 128 -7.81 -2.12 -7.01
N LEU A 129 -7.11 -1.69 -5.98
CA LEU A 129 -7.66 -1.50 -4.64
C LEU A 129 -7.68 -0.01 -4.30
N GLU A 130 -8.84 0.51 -3.99
CA GLU A 130 -9.02 1.86 -3.49
C GLU A 130 -9.27 1.81 -1.99
N LEU A 131 -8.45 2.54 -1.24
CA LEU A 131 -8.56 2.70 0.20
C LEU A 131 -9.06 4.10 0.52
N ASN A 132 -10.27 4.20 1.04
CA ASN A 132 -10.90 5.45 1.43
C ASN A 132 -10.96 5.54 2.96
N PHE A 133 -10.07 6.35 3.51
CA PHE A 133 -10.00 6.60 4.94
C PHE A 133 -10.78 7.86 5.31
N MET A 134 -11.40 7.82 6.50
CA MET A 134 -12.00 8.98 7.12
C MET A 134 -11.52 9.10 8.56
N LEU A 135 -11.03 10.28 8.92
CA LEU A 135 -10.69 10.64 10.29
C LEU A 135 -11.86 11.33 10.96
N ARG A 136 -12.14 10.94 12.20
CA ARG A 136 -13.17 11.55 13.04
C ARG A 136 -12.61 11.80 14.43
N LYS A 137 -13.07 12.89 15.07
CA LYS A 137 -12.89 13.06 16.51
C LYS A 137 -13.82 12.11 17.23
N LYS A 138 -13.29 11.32 18.16
CA LYS A 138 -14.08 10.68 19.21
C LYS A 138 -14.47 11.71 20.27
N ALA A 139 -15.46 11.37 21.08
CA ALA A 139 -15.82 12.17 22.25
C ALA A 139 -14.59 12.40 23.14
N ILE A 140 -14.47 13.61 23.70
CA ILE A 140 -13.39 13.99 24.61
C ILE A 140 -13.38 13.01 25.79
N THR A 141 -12.22 12.38 26.02
CA THR A 141 -12.02 11.50 27.18
C THR A 141 -12.04 12.31 28.48
N LYS A 142 -12.25 11.62 29.64
CA LYS A 142 -12.22 12.27 30.96
C LYS A 142 -10.92 13.03 31.26
N SER A 143 -9.83 12.72 30.56
CA SER A 143 -8.55 13.43 30.66
C SER A 143 -8.46 14.69 29.80
N GLY A 144 -9.48 15.01 29.02
CA GLY A 144 -9.50 16.16 28.10
C GLY A 144 -8.66 15.97 26.82
N ALA A 145 -8.09 14.79 26.62
CA ALA A 145 -7.33 14.48 25.40
C ALA A 145 -8.27 14.27 24.21
N GLU A 146 -7.95 14.87 23.07
CA GLU A 146 -8.62 14.58 21.80
C GLU A 146 -8.24 13.16 21.35
N ASP A 147 -9.24 12.30 21.16
CA ASP A 147 -9.09 10.98 20.59
C ASP A 147 -9.65 10.97 19.16
N TRP A 148 -8.91 10.43 18.24
CA TRP A 148 -9.29 10.33 16.84
C TRP A 148 -9.51 8.89 16.43
N GLN A 149 -10.45 8.67 15.54
CA GLN A 149 -10.76 7.38 14.96
C GLN A 149 -10.56 7.40 13.46
N LEU A 150 -9.85 6.41 12.95
CA LEU A 150 -9.71 6.15 11.53
C LEU A 150 -10.70 5.06 11.12
N THR A 151 -11.51 5.33 10.09
CA THR A 151 -12.35 4.33 9.44
C THR A 151 -11.89 4.11 8.01
N LEU A 152 -12.07 2.89 7.49
CA LEU A 152 -11.63 2.48 6.17
C LEU A 152 -12.80 1.86 5.40
N GLU A 153 -13.03 2.38 4.19
CA GLU A 153 -13.87 1.75 3.16
C GLU A 153 -13.01 1.37 1.96
N GLU A 154 -13.30 0.25 1.35
CA GLU A 154 -12.51 -0.31 0.27
C GLU A 154 -13.34 -0.58 -0.98
N GLU A 155 -12.74 -0.37 -2.13
CA GLU A 155 -13.32 -0.70 -3.42
C GLU A 155 -12.31 -1.47 -4.28
N VAL A 156 -12.72 -2.58 -4.86
CA VAL A 156 -11.91 -3.42 -5.75
C VAL A 156 -12.48 -3.36 -7.16
N SER A 157 -11.61 -3.15 -8.13
CA SER A 157 -11.96 -3.18 -9.55
C SER A 157 -10.89 -3.87 -10.38
N VAL A 158 -11.16 -4.10 -11.65
CA VAL A 158 -10.18 -4.67 -12.59
C VAL A 158 -9.24 -3.57 -13.09
N LEU A 159 -7.97 -3.91 -13.20
CA LEU A 159 -6.95 -3.02 -13.71
C LEU A 159 -6.99 -2.95 -15.24
#